data_3b694b1259bde421bbdd51afdf07ec6d
#
_entry.id   3b694b1259bde421bbdd51afdf07ec6d
#
_cell.length_a   1.000
_cell.length_b   1.000
_cell.length_c   1.000
_cell.angle_alpha   90.00
_cell.angle_beta   90.00
_cell.angle_gamma   90.00
#
_symmetry.space_group_name_H-M   'P 1'
#
loop_
_entity.id
_entity.type
_entity.pdbx_description
1 polymer ?
#
loop_
_entity_poly.entity_id
_entity_poly.type
_entity_poly.pdbx_seq_one_letter_code
_entity_poly.pdbx_strand_id
1 'polypeptide(L)'
;MDRRTLRTEVLLVLGLSLGASALWSLLRLVDLLSRPGGLAAATTYMNTPADPSRPWLSVLYEVVGLGLALVPAVLALFLLGTVWPPRGPAATRVAVPTHASEASRAPATSAHLVAPADPAAQSGAAVPPGERGDRGPISAGARIIGLDRTRPGPDLAGGLLLAAVIGLPGLGLYLAATHWGLNSTVAPASEASPWWALGLLVLAALKNGVLEEVVVVGYLVTRSRQLGVPPRTAVALAALLRGVYHLYQGFGAGLGNVVMGLVFGAWYLRTGRVMPLVVAHVVIDLVAFIGYATVAPRVDWI
;
A
#
# COMPACT_ATOMS: atom_id res chain seq x y z
N MET A 1 -3.15 -8.02 -21.26
CA MET A 1 -2.04 -7.05 -21.37
C MET A 1 -0.76 -7.84 -21.52
N ASP A 2 0.11 -7.49 -22.48
CA ASP A 2 1.38 -8.15 -22.64
C ASP A 2 2.40 -7.73 -21.58
N ARG A 3 3.51 -8.47 -21.44
CA ARG A 3 4.53 -8.20 -20.41
C ARG A 3 5.27 -6.87 -20.61
N ARG A 4 5.39 -6.38 -21.85
CA ARG A 4 6.06 -5.14 -22.16
C ARG A 4 5.20 -3.96 -21.66
N THR A 5 3.92 -3.96 -22.00
CA THR A 5 2.95 -2.95 -21.55
C THR A 5 2.87 -2.91 -20.02
N LEU A 6 2.84 -4.08 -19.37
CA LEU A 6 2.80 -4.15 -17.91
C LEU A 6 4.07 -3.60 -17.25
N ARG A 7 5.26 -3.86 -17.80
CA ARG A 7 6.51 -3.26 -17.32
C ARG A 7 6.50 -1.75 -17.46
N THR A 8 6.06 -1.24 -18.62
CA THR A 8 5.94 0.20 -18.86
C THR A 8 4.97 0.86 -17.88
N GLU A 9 3.79 0.22 -17.63
CA GLU A 9 2.83 0.69 -16.63
C GLU A 9 3.49 0.83 -15.26
N VAL A 10 4.18 -0.22 -14.78
CA VAL A 10 4.86 -0.20 -13.47
C VAL A 10 5.91 0.90 -13.40
N LEU A 11 6.74 1.04 -14.44
CA LEU A 11 7.78 2.08 -14.49
C LEU A 11 7.18 3.48 -14.47
N LEU A 12 6.09 3.72 -15.19
CA LEU A 12 5.41 5.03 -15.19
C LEU A 12 4.78 5.35 -13.84
N VAL A 13 4.08 4.39 -13.22
CA VAL A 13 3.50 4.58 -11.89
C VAL A 13 4.59 4.88 -10.86
N LEU A 14 5.70 4.13 -10.87
CA LEU A 14 6.83 4.39 -9.99
C LEU A 14 7.53 5.71 -10.30
N GLY A 15 7.72 6.06 -11.58
CA GLY A 15 8.31 7.32 -12.01
C GLY A 15 7.50 8.55 -11.60
N LEU A 16 6.16 8.41 -11.51
CA LEU A 16 5.26 9.47 -11.04
C LEU A 16 5.06 9.48 -9.52
N SER A 17 5.69 8.57 -8.78
CA SER A 17 5.48 8.41 -7.34
C SER A 17 6.78 8.05 -6.60
N LEU A 18 6.73 6.99 -5.83
CA LEU A 18 7.79 6.60 -4.88
C LEU A 18 9.11 6.20 -5.54
N GLY A 19 9.14 5.87 -6.82
CA GLY A 19 10.37 5.70 -7.58
C GLY A 19 11.09 7.04 -7.80
N ALA A 20 10.36 8.11 -8.12
CA ALA A 20 10.94 9.46 -8.17
C ALA A 20 11.40 9.91 -6.77
N SER A 21 10.60 9.61 -5.71
CA SER A 21 10.99 9.90 -4.33
C SER A 21 12.28 9.17 -3.93
N ALA A 22 12.51 7.95 -4.43
CA ALA A 22 13.76 7.22 -4.19
C ALA A 22 14.98 7.94 -4.79
N LEU A 23 14.87 8.45 -6.02
CA LEU A 23 15.95 9.23 -6.65
C LEU A 23 16.23 10.52 -5.87
N TRP A 24 15.20 11.26 -5.50
CA TRP A 24 15.35 12.48 -4.70
C TRP A 24 15.95 12.18 -3.32
N SER A 25 15.56 11.07 -2.69
CA SER A 25 16.11 10.62 -1.40
C SER A 25 17.60 10.34 -1.49
N LEU A 26 18.07 9.67 -2.56
CA LEU A 26 19.50 9.43 -2.79
C LEU A 26 20.26 10.73 -2.99
N LEU A 27 19.74 11.66 -3.78
CA LEU A 27 20.37 12.97 -3.97
C LEU A 27 20.44 13.75 -2.65
N ARG A 28 19.37 13.70 -1.86
CA ARG A 28 19.34 14.35 -0.55
C ARG A 28 20.31 13.72 0.42
N LEU A 29 20.47 12.41 0.42
CA LEU A 29 21.46 11.72 1.24
C LEU A 29 22.88 12.17 0.89
N VAL A 30 23.22 12.25 -0.41
CA VAL A 30 24.53 12.74 -0.86
C VAL A 30 24.76 14.19 -0.41
N ASP A 31 23.74 15.06 -0.56
CA ASP A 31 23.78 16.44 -0.06
C ASP A 31 24.07 16.50 1.45
N LEU A 32 23.34 15.72 2.25
CA LEU A 32 23.52 15.67 3.70
C LEU A 32 24.93 15.17 4.12
N LEU A 33 25.41 14.09 3.46
CA LEU A 33 26.72 13.54 3.74
C LEU A 33 27.87 14.46 3.32
N SER A 34 27.66 15.35 2.37
CA SER A 34 28.67 16.31 1.90
C SER A 34 28.76 17.58 2.77
N ARG A 35 27.83 17.79 3.71
CA ARG A 35 27.82 18.95 4.60
C ARG A 35 28.74 18.74 5.81
N PRO A 36 29.31 19.82 6.38
CA PRO A 36 29.98 19.74 7.67
C PRO A 36 29.09 19.16 8.75
N GLY A 37 29.57 18.15 9.48
CA GLY A 37 28.81 17.43 10.51
C GLY A 37 27.86 16.34 9.97
N GLY A 38 27.67 16.23 8.65
CA GLY A 38 26.92 15.15 8.02
C GLY A 38 25.47 15.01 8.52
N LEU A 39 25.02 13.78 8.66
CA LEU A 39 23.67 13.45 9.16
C LEU A 39 23.46 13.88 10.61
N ALA A 40 24.48 13.79 11.46
CA ALA A 40 24.37 14.10 12.88
C ALA A 40 24.03 15.56 13.16
N ALA A 41 24.46 16.48 12.28
CA ALA A 41 24.19 17.92 12.42
C ALA A 41 22.96 18.37 11.65
N ALA A 42 22.25 17.46 10.98
CA ALA A 42 21.14 17.80 10.10
C ALA A 42 19.79 17.58 10.78
N THR A 43 18.84 18.51 10.55
CA THR A 43 17.42 18.33 10.84
C THR A 43 16.66 18.22 9.53
N THR A 44 15.81 17.20 9.41
CA THR A 44 14.92 16.97 8.29
C THR A 44 13.49 17.30 8.69
N TYR A 45 12.95 18.39 8.15
CA TYR A 45 11.55 18.77 8.37
C TYR A 45 10.66 18.06 7.33
N MET A 46 9.57 17.42 7.81
CA MET A 46 8.61 16.72 6.94
C MET A 46 7.50 17.64 6.44
N ASN A 47 7.07 18.60 7.26
CA ASN A 47 6.01 19.55 6.94
C ASN A 47 6.47 20.95 7.37
N THR A 48 6.72 21.82 6.39
CA THR A 48 7.09 23.20 6.64
C THR A 48 6.04 24.11 6.02
N PRO A 49 5.44 25.06 6.76
CA PRO A 49 4.47 26.01 6.21
C PRO A 49 5.05 26.75 5.01
N ALA A 50 4.31 26.79 3.91
CA ALA A 50 4.76 27.45 2.68
C ALA A 50 4.90 28.97 2.85
N ASP A 51 4.02 29.58 3.66
CA ASP A 51 4.03 31.01 3.97
C ASP A 51 3.54 31.23 5.42
N PRO A 52 4.45 31.37 6.39
CA PRO A 52 4.09 31.60 7.79
C PRO A 52 3.30 32.90 8.01
N SER A 53 3.48 33.91 7.13
CA SER A 53 2.77 35.21 7.23
C SER A 53 1.30 35.12 6.80
N ARG A 54 0.93 34.10 6.05
CA ARG A 54 -0.43 33.86 5.53
C ARG A 54 -0.90 32.43 5.86
N PRO A 55 -1.33 32.16 7.10
CA PRO A 55 -1.66 30.81 7.56
C PRO A 55 -2.70 30.07 6.69
N TRP A 56 -3.74 30.77 6.24
CA TRP A 56 -4.79 30.20 5.38
C TRP A 56 -4.23 29.71 4.04
N LEU A 57 -3.26 30.43 3.47
CA LEU A 57 -2.62 30.07 2.21
C LEU A 57 -1.69 28.86 2.41
N SER A 58 -0.97 28.79 3.54
CA SER A 58 -0.19 27.62 3.90
C SER A 58 -1.07 26.37 4.03
N VAL A 59 -2.22 26.46 4.69
CA VAL A 59 -3.19 25.36 4.75
C VAL A 59 -3.65 24.94 3.36
N LEU A 60 -3.94 25.88 2.47
CA LEU A 60 -4.38 25.58 1.11
C LEU A 60 -3.29 24.86 0.31
N TYR A 61 -2.04 25.33 0.39
CA TYR A 61 -0.91 24.64 -0.25
C TYR A 61 -0.74 23.21 0.25
N GLU A 62 -0.80 23.00 1.57
CA GLU A 62 -0.67 21.68 2.18
C GLU A 62 -1.81 20.75 1.77
N VAL A 63 -3.07 21.18 1.84
CA VAL A 63 -4.23 20.37 1.48
C VAL A 63 -4.19 19.98 -0.01
N VAL A 64 -3.86 20.94 -0.88
CA VAL A 64 -3.71 20.66 -2.32
C VAL A 64 -2.55 19.70 -2.56
N GLY A 65 -1.40 19.92 -1.90
CA GLY A 65 -0.23 19.03 -2.00
C GLY A 65 -0.54 17.61 -1.54
N LEU A 66 -1.20 17.45 -0.38
CA LEU A 66 -1.63 16.15 0.14
C LEU A 66 -2.62 15.45 -0.81
N GLY A 67 -3.57 16.21 -1.38
CA GLY A 67 -4.54 15.68 -2.35
C GLY A 67 -3.86 15.18 -3.63
N LEU A 68 -2.96 16.00 -4.20
CA LEU A 68 -2.21 15.63 -5.40
C LEU A 68 -1.27 14.45 -5.17
N ALA A 69 -0.69 14.34 -3.98
CA ALA A 69 0.16 13.19 -3.61
C ALA A 69 -0.61 11.85 -3.59
N LEU A 70 -1.94 11.85 -3.44
CA LEU A 70 -2.77 10.63 -3.51
C LEU A 70 -3.09 10.18 -4.95
N VAL A 71 -2.87 11.03 -5.96
CA VAL A 71 -3.18 10.70 -7.35
C VAL A 71 -2.51 9.40 -7.83
N PRO A 72 -1.23 9.12 -7.52
CA PRO A 72 -0.61 7.84 -7.88
C PRO A 72 -1.29 6.63 -7.24
N ALA A 73 -1.78 6.74 -6.00
CA ALA A 73 -2.52 5.65 -5.35
C ALA A 73 -3.86 5.40 -6.05
N VAL A 74 -4.59 6.45 -6.38
CA VAL A 74 -5.84 6.36 -7.14
C VAL A 74 -5.60 5.78 -8.53
N LEU A 75 -4.53 6.21 -9.22
CA LEU A 75 -4.12 5.65 -10.51
C LEU A 75 -3.79 4.16 -10.39
N ALA A 76 -3.04 3.75 -9.38
CA ALA A 76 -2.71 2.35 -9.13
C ALA A 76 -3.98 1.50 -8.92
N LEU A 77 -4.95 1.98 -8.15
CA LEU A 77 -6.24 1.32 -7.96
C LEU A 77 -7.04 1.23 -9.26
N PHE A 78 -7.09 2.32 -10.04
CA PHE A 78 -7.75 2.34 -11.34
C PHE A 78 -7.14 1.28 -12.28
N LEU A 79 -5.81 1.26 -12.42
CA LEU A 79 -5.11 0.31 -13.27
C LEU A 79 -5.31 -1.13 -12.82
N LEU A 80 -5.28 -1.42 -11.52
CA LEU A 80 -5.61 -2.74 -10.99
C LEU A 80 -7.03 -3.18 -11.37
N GLY A 81 -8.00 -2.29 -11.25
CA GLY A 81 -9.40 -2.61 -11.50
C GLY A 81 -9.79 -2.70 -12.97
N THR A 82 -9.06 -2.06 -13.89
CA THR A 82 -9.34 -2.12 -15.33
C THR A 82 -8.76 -3.36 -16.01
N VAL A 83 -7.69 -3.95 -15.46
CA VAL A 83 -6.93 -5.02 -16.10
C VAL A 83 -7.13 -6.39 -15.41
N TRP A 84 -7.84 -6.43 -14.30
CA TRP A 84 -8.10 -7.63 -13.53
C TRP A 84 -9.59 -7.96 -13.41
N PRO A 85 -10.01 -9.24 -13.64
CA PRO A 85 -9.19 -10.41 -14.00
C PRO A 85 -8.82 -10.42 -15.48
N PRO A 86 -7.81 -11.21 -15.92
CA PRO A 86 -7.65 -11.52 -17.34
C PRO A 86 -8.99 -12.10 -17.80
N ARG A 87 -9.53 -11.55 -18.89
CA ARG A 87 -10.69 -12.15 -19.54
C ARG A 87 -10.29 -13.60 -19.84
N GLY A 88 -10.87 -14.58 -19.13
CA GLY A 88 -10.78 -15.96 -19.53
C GLY A 88 -11.18 -16.05 -21.00
N PRO A 89 -10.61 -17.00 -21.79
CA PRO A 89 -11.06 -17.20 -23.16
C PRO A 89 -12.59 -17.23 -23.12
N ALA A 90 -13.22 -16.38 -23.93
CA ALA A 90 -14.67 -16.35 -24.07
C ALA A 90 -15.07 -17.82 -24.26
N ALA A 91 -15.89 -18.33 -23.33
CA ALA A 91 -16.40 -19.67 -23.48
C ALA A 91 -17.10 -19.69 -24.84
N THR A 92 -16.42 -20.25 -25.85
CA THR A 92 -16.99 -20.48 -27.14
C THR A 92 -18.18 -21.38 -26.83
N ARG A 93 -19.39 -20.82 -26.88
CA ARG A 93 -20.60 -21.61 -26.84
C ARG A 93 -20.49 -22.54 -28.05
N VAL A 94 -20.00 -23.74 -27.82
CA VAL A 94 -20.20 -24.81 -28.77
C VAL A 94 -21.72 -24.97 -28.85
N ALA A 95 -22.30 -24.47 -29.93
CA ALA A 95 -23.66 -24.76 -30.27
C ALA A 95 -23.73 -26.29 -30.46
N VAL A 96 -24.34 -26.95 -29.48
CA VAL A 96 -24.72 -28.36 -29.65
C VAL A 96 -25.76 -28.38 -30.75
N PRO A 97 -25.49 -29.06 -31.90
CA PRO A 97 -26.52 -29.22 -32.92
C PRO A 97 -27.62 -30.11 -32.32
N THR A 98 -28.81 -29.56 -32.19
CA THR A 98 -30.01 -30.34 -31.95
C THR A 98 -30.32 -31.15 -33.21
N HIS A 99 -29.79 -32.34 -33.30
CA HIS A 99 -30.33 -33.31 -34.21
C HIS A 99 -31.57 -33.92 -33.56
N ALA A 100 -32.72 -33.51 -34.05
CA ALA A 100 -33.94 -34.27 -33.96
C ALA A 100 -33.81 -35.46 -34.89
N SER A 101 -33.92 -36.66 -34.37
CA SER A 101 -34.29 -37.88 -35.17
C SER A 101 -34.99 -38.88 -34.26
N GLU A 102 -36.13 -39.10 -34.62
CA GLU A 102 -37.17 -40.08 -34.43
C GLU A 102 -36.79 -41.47 -33.98
N ALA A 103 -37.69 -42.00 -33.16
CA ALA A 103 -38.26 -43.35 -33.14
C ALA A 103 -37.38 -44.57 -32.84
N SER A 104 -37.66 -45.27 -31.75
CA SER A 104 -38.28 -46.59 -31.80
C SER A 104 -38.43 -47.23 -30.40
N ARG A 105 -39.62 -47.73 -30.17
CA ARG A 105 -40.23 -48.59 -29.15
C ARG A 105 -39.32 -49.62 -28.45
N ALA A 106 -39.37 -49.60 -27.11
CA ALA A 106 -39.76 -50.66 -26.10
C ALA A 106 -38.99 -51.96 -26.01
N PRO A 107 -39.10 -52.81 -24.92
CA PRO A 107 -39.53 -52.53 -23.54
C PRO A 107 -38.53 -53.01 -22.42
N ALA A 108 -38.89 -52.63 -21.21
CA ALA A 108 -38.51 -53.05 -19.86
C ALA A 108 -37.64 -54.26 -19.58
N THR A 109 -36.69 -54.11 -18.64
CA THR A 109 -36.65 -54.89 -17.37
C THR A 109 -35.62 -54.31 -16.39
N SER A 110 -36.07 -54.11 -15.19
CA SER A 110 -35.45 -54.09 -13.86
C SER A 110 -33.93 -54.21 -13.69
N ALA A 111 -33.34 -53.31 -12.90
CA ALA A 111 -32.73 -53.64 -11.58
C ALA A 111 -32.17 -52.37 -10.92
N HIS A 112 -32.55 -52.19 -9.69
CA HIS A 112 -32.00 -51.22 -8.72
C HIS A 112 -30.50 -51.33 -8.57
N LEU A 113 -29.78 -50.19 -8.61
CA LEU A 113 -28.60 -49.95 -7.78
C LEU A 113 -28.53 -48.43 -7.58
N VAL A 114 -28.93 -48.01 -6.37
CA VAL A 114 -28.78 -46.64 -5.87
C VAL A 114 -27.32 -46.46 -5.55
N ALA A 115 -26.60 -45.63 -6.31
CA ALA A 115 -25.30 -45.10 -5.92
C ALA A 115 -25.52 -43.86 -5.05
N PRO A 116 -24.75 -43.64 -3.97
CA PRO A 116 -24.92 -42.48 -3.11
C PRO A 116 -24.53 -41.20 -3.83
N ALA A 117 -25.40 -40.19 -3.68
CA ALA A 117 -25.18 -38.85 -4.20
C ALA A 117 -23.96 -38.20 -3.57
N ASP A 118 -23.05 -37.73 -4.39
CA ASP A 118 -21.88 -36.93 -4.01
C ASP A 118 -22.36 -35.54 -3.55
N PRO A 119 -22.13 -35.13 -2.26
CA PRO A 119 -22.57 -33.83 -1.77
C PRO A 119 -21.78 -32.62 -2.27
N ALA A 120 -20.80 -32.83 -3.15
CA ALA A 120 -19.95 -31.77 -3.70
C ALA A 120 -20.51 -31.07 -4.95
N ALA A 121 -21.65 -31.49 -5.51
CA ALA A 121 -22.18 -30.99 -6.78
C ALA A 121 -23.26 -29.88 -6.65
N GLN A 122 -23.53 -29.35 -5.44
CA GLN A 122 -24.58 -28.32 -5.25
C GLN A 122 -24.03 -27.04 -4.62
N SER A 123 -23.14 -26.34 -5.28
CA SER A 123 -22.79 -24.97 -4.91
C SER A 123 -22.39 -24.11 -6.11
N GLY A 124 -23.00 -24.36 -7.24
CA GLY A 124 -22.93 -23.50 -8.41
C GLY A 124 -24.16 -22.60 -8.53
N ALA A 125 -24.62 -21.97 -7.44
CA ALA A 125 -25.62 -20.93 -7.53
C ALA A 125 -25.03 -19.75 -8.31
N ALA A 126 -25.37 -19.63 -9.59
CA ALA A 126 -25.09 -18.46 -10.40
C ALA A 126 -25.71 -17.26 -9.70
N VAL A 127 -24.87 -16.34 -9.19
CA VAL A 127 -25.30 -15.05 -8.64
C VAL A 127 -26.09 -14.33 -9.75
N PRO A 128 -27.34 -13.92 -9.48
CA PRO A 128 -28.17 -13.28 -10.50
C PRO A 128 -27.51 -12.01 -11.03
N PRO A 129 -27.66 -11.68 -12.34
CA PRO A 129 -26.99 -10.56 -13.00
C PRO A 129 -27.34 -9.16 -12.45
N GLY A 130 -28.24 -9.05 -11.48
CA GLY A 130 -28.76 -7.77 -10.96
C GLY A 130 -28.06 -7.17 -9.74
N GLU A 131 -27.16 -7.88 -9.04
CA GLU A 131 -26.52 -7.37 -7.80
C GLU A 131 -25.05 -6.94 -7.92
N ARG A 132 -24.49 -6.98 -9.08
CA ARG A 132 -23.21 -6.32 -9.35
C ARG A 132 -23.50 -4.86 -9.69
N GLY A 133 -23.82 -4.06 -8.69
CA GLY A 133 -23.76 -2.62 -8.83
C GLY A 133 -22.43 -2.28 -9.48
N ASP A 134 -22.48 -1.56 -10.60
CA ASP A 134 -21.33 -1.13 -11.41
C ASP A 134 -20.43 -0.21 -10.56
N ARG A 135 -19.67 -0.84 -9.68
CA ARG A 135 -18.67 -0.16 -8.86
C ARG A 135 -17.46 0.01 -9.75
N GLY A 136 -17.20 1.26 -10.15
CA GLY A 136 -16.15 1.63 -11.09
C GLY A 136 -14.77 1.03 -10.78
N PRO A 137 -13.81 1.14 -11.69
CA PRO A 137 -12.53 0.43 -11.65
C PRO A 137 -11.72 0.69 -10.38
N ILE A 138 -11.78 1.88 -9.79
CA ILE A 138 -11.07 2.21 -8.53
C ILE A 138 -11.54 1.30 -7.39
N SER A 139 -12.86 1.14 -7.23
CA SER A 139 -13.40 0.27 -6.18
C SER A 139 -13.14 -1.23 -6.44
N ALA A 140 -13.04 -1.61 -7.72
CA ALA A 140 -12.61 -2.96 -8.09
C ALA A 140 -11.14 -3.19 -7.72
N GLY A 141 -10.26 -2.26 -8.04
CA GLY A 141 -8.85 -2.30 -7.67
C GLY A 141 -8.62 -2.34 -6.16
N ALA A 142 -9.36 -1.52 -5.41
CA ALA A 142 -9.31 -1.53 -3.95
C ALA A 142 -9.66 -2.91 -3.36
N ARG A 143 -10.70 -3.57 -3.87
CA ARG A 143 -11.06 -4.94 -3.44
C ARG A 143 -9.99 -5.98 -3.80
N ILE A 144 -9.36 -5.86 -4.95
CA ILE A 144 -8.30 -6.79 -5.37
C ILE A 144 -7.16 -6.83 -4.36
N ILE A 145 -6.80 -5.69 -3.78
CA ILE A 145 -5.73 -5.61 -2.79
C ILE A 145 -6.24 -5.64 -1.34
N GLY A 146 -7.53 -5.88 -1.11
CA GLY A 146 -8.13 -5.93 0.22
C GLY A 146 -8.10 -4.57 0.94
N LEU A 147 -8.25 -3.48 0.20
CA LEU A 147 -8.47 -2.12 0.71
C LEU A 147 -9.98 -1.85 0.75
N ASP A 148 -10.67 -2.52 1.63
CA ASP A 148 -12.12 -2.45 1.79
C ASP A 148 -12.54 -2.59 3.26
N ARG A 149 -13.81 -2.34 3.55
CA ARG A 149 -14.38 -2.39 4.89
C ARG A 149 -15.11 -3.72 5.20
N THR A 150 -14.73 -4.81 4.53
CA THR A 150 -15.40 -6.12 4.73
C THR A 150 -15.01 -6.80 6.04
N ARG A 151 -13.86 -6.44 6.63
CA ARG A 151 -13.32 -7.03 7.87
C ARG A 151 -12.80 -5.95 8.85
N PRO A 152 -13.64 -5.00 9.30
CA PRO A 152 -13.16 -3.83 10.04
C PRO A 152 -12.47 -4.18 11.37
N GLY A 153 -13.00 -5.12 12.15
CA GLY A 153 -12.41 -5.55 13.41
C GLY A 153 -11.05 -6.25 13.24
N PRO A 154 -10.96 -7.34 12.45
CA PRO A 154 -9.69 -7.99 12.16
C PRO A 154 -8.64 -7.08 11.50
N ASP A 155 -9.05 -6.18 10.60
CA ASP A 155 -8.13 -5.24 9.96
C ASP A 155 -7.58 -4.23 10.96
N LEU A 156 -8.41 -3.69 11.85
CA LEU A 156 -7.97 -2.81 12.92
C LEU A 156 -7.04 -3.51 13.90
N ALA A 157 -7.42 -4.69 14.39
CA ALA A 157 -6.60 -5.46 15.33
C ALA A 157 -5.24 -5.86 14.71
N GLY A 158 -5.24 -6.33 13.46
CA GLY A 158 -4.02 -6.64 12.73
C GLY A 158 -3.15 -5.41 12.49
N GLY A 159 -3.76 -4.27 12.18
CA GLY A 159 -3.06 -3.00 12.02
C GLY A 159 -2.41 -2.53 13.31
N LEU A 160 -3.12 -2.55 14.43
CA LEU A 160 -2.57 -2.17 15.74
C LEU A 160 -1.44 -3.11 16.19
N LEU A 161 -1.59 -4.43 15.96
CA LEU A 161 -0.53 -5.40 16.22
C LEU A 161 0.72 -5.09 15.40
N LEU A 162 0.58 -4.86 14.10
CA LEU A 162 1.69 -4.51 13.22
C LEU A 162 2.33 -3.16 13.61
N ALA A 163 1.52 -2.18 14.00
CA ALA A 163 2.02 -0.90 14.50
C ALA A 163 2.91 -1.08 15.74
N ALA A 164 2.50 -1.93 16.69
CA ALA A 164 3.28 -2.24 17.87
C ALA A 164 4.57 -3.00 17.53
N VAL A 165 4.47 -4.06 16.71
CA VAL A 165 5.61 -4.92 16.32
C VAL A 165 6.67 -4.15 15.53
N ILE A 166 6.28 -3.17 14.71
CA ILE A 166 7.22 -2.36 13.92
C ILE A 166 7.56 -1.05 14.64
N GLY A 167 6.57 -0.37 15.20
CA GLY A 167 6.74 0.97 15.76
C GLY A 167 7.66 1.00 16.98
N LEU A 168 7.50 0.04 17.92
CA LEU A 168 8.34 0.02 19.13
C LEU A 168 9.81 -0.28 18.82
N PRO A 169 10.19 -1.33 18.07
CA PRO A 169 11.58 -1.52 17.66
C PRO A 169 12.08 -0.40 16.73
N GLY A 170 11.20 0.15 15.87
CA GLY A 170 11.53 1.26 14.98
C GLY A 170 11.92 2.53 15.75
N LEU A 171 11.22 2.86 16.83
CA LEU A 171 11.59 3.95 17.72
C LEU A 171 12.96 3.71 18.36
N GLY A 172 13.22 2.50 18.86
CA GLY A 172 14.53 2.13 19.40
C GLY A 172 15.65 2.25 18.37
N LEU A 173 15.41 1.80 17.13
CA LEU A 173 16.35 1.95 16.03
C LEU A 173 16.59 3.43 15.68
N TYR A 174 15.54 4.25 15.65
CA TYR A 174 15.65 5.68 15.39
C TYR A 174 16.54 6.37 16.43
N LEU A 175 16.30 6.16 17.73
CA LEU A 175 17.07 6.74 18.81
C LEU A 175 18.54 6.29 18.76
N ALA A 176 18.79 5.00 18.54
CA ALA A 176 20.14 4.47 18.40
C ALA A 176 20.87 5.07 17.18
N ALA A 177 20.21 5.10 16.03
CA ALA A 177 20.80 5.61 14.80
C ALA A 177 21.08 7.12 14.87
N THR A 178 20.23 7.90 15.53
CA THR A 178 20.44 9.32 15.77
C THR A 178 21.64 9.53 16.74
N HIS A 179 21.68 8.76 17.82
CA HIS A 179 22.82 8.80 18.78
C HIS A 179 24.17 8.49 18.11
N TRP A 180 24.21 7.57 17.15
CA TRP A 180 25.42 7.23 16.40
C TRP A 180 25.69 8.11 15.18
N GLY A 181 24.86 9.15 14.94
CA GLY A 181 25.03 10.04 13.79
C GLY A 181 24.69 9.40 12.44
N LEU A 182 23.95 8.27 12.44
CA LEU A 182 23.52 7.56 11.25
C LEU A 182 22.18 8.07 10.70
N ASN A 183 21.48 8.92 11.46
CA ASN A 183 20.25 9.60 11.07
C ASN A 183 20.38 11.11 11.28
N SER A 184 19.62 11.88 10.48
CA SER A 184 19.25 13.25 10.84
C SER A 184 18.16 13.23 11.92
N THR A 185 18.06 14.30 12.69
CA THR A 185 16.87 14.54 13.51
C THR A 185 15.66 14.76 12.58
N VAL A 186 14.60 14.00 12.75
CA VAL A 186 13.38 14.12 11.95
C VAL A 186 12.36 14.92 12.73
N ALA A 187 12.08 16.14 12.27
CA ALA A 187 11.05 16.98 12.83
C ALA A 187 9.79 16.95 11.94
N PRO A 188 8.63 16.54 12.43
CA PRO A 188 7.39 16.45 11.63
C PRO A 188 6.87 17.81 11.20
N ALA A 189 7.17 18.88 11.96
CA ALA A 189 6.80 20.26 11.65
C ALA A 189 7.88 21.22 12.17
N SER A 190 7.91 22.45 11.66
CA SER A 190 8.80 23.50 12.18
C SER A 190 8.32 23.99 13.57
N GLU A 191 9.25 24.52 14.39
CA GLU A 191 8.96 25.02 15.74
C GLU A 191 7.89 26.14 15.75
N ALA A 192 7.77 26.90 14.67
CA ALA A 192 6.77 27.95 14.49
C ALA A 192 5.39 27.43 14.03
N SER A 193 5.12 26.12 14.12
CA SER A 193 3.89 25.53 13.60
C SER A 193 2.69 25.88 14.49
N PRO A 194 1.64 26.50 13.95
CA PRO A 194 0.45 26.84 14.71
C PRO A 194 -0.37 25.60 15.09
N TRP A 195 -1.27 25.71 16.06
CA TRP A 195 -2.07 24.61 16.60
C TRP A 195 -2.85 23.80 15.52
N TRP A 196 -3.29 24.45 14.44
CA TRP A 196 -3.98 23.78 13.32
C TRP A 196 -3.06 22.87 12.50
N ALA A 197 -1.74 23.00 12.63
CA ALA A 197 -0.79 22.11 11.97
C ALA A 197 -0.94 20.63 12.42
N LEU A 198 -1.43 20.39 13.65
CA LEU A 198 -1.75 19.02 14.10
C LEU A 198 -2.77 18.34 13.19
N GLY A 199 -3.79 19.06 12.71
CA GLY A 199 -4.74 18.53 11.74
C GLY A 199 -4.08 18.13 10.41
N LEU A 200 -3.12 18.93 9.95
CA LEU A 200 -2.35 18.62 8.75
C LEU A 200 -1.41 17.41 8.94
N LEU A 201 -0.83 17.24 10.14
CA LEU A 201 -0.05 16.03 10.46
C LEU A 201 -0.91 14.76 10.41
N VAL A 202 -2.16 14.82 10.89
CA VAL A 202 -3.10 13.69 10.76
C VAL A 202 -3.39 13.39 9.28
N LEU A 203 -3.65 14.41 8.46
CA LEU A 203 -3.86 14.24 7.02
C LEU A 203 -2.61 13.71 6.32
N ALA A 204 -1.42 14.17 6.72
CA ALA A 204 -0.15 13.67 6.20
C ALA A 204 0.06 12.19 6.53
N ALA A 205 -0.21 11.75 7.76
CA ALA A 205 -0.15 10.35 8.16
C ALA A 205 -1.12 9.49 7.35
N LEU A 206 -2.36 9.95 7.16
CA LEU A 206 -3.36 9.26 6.32
C LEU A 206 -2.89 9.15 4.87
N LYS A 207 -2.39 10.24 4.29
CA LYS A 207 -1.84 10.29 2.92
C LYS A 207 -0.67 9.32 2.77
N ASN A 208 0.30 9.33 3.71
CA ASN A 208 1.46 8.43 3.67
C ASN A 208 1.01 6.97 3.71
N GLY A 209 0.20 6.59 4.71
CA GLY A 209 -0.28 5.22 4.87
C GLY A 209 -1.06 4.72 3.64
N VAL A 210 -1.92 5.54 3.04
CA VAL A 210 -2.65 5.16 1.82
C VAL A 210 -1.71 5.10 0.63
N LEU A 211 -0.92 6.14 0.36
CA LEU A 211 -0.05 6.20 -0.81
C LEU A 211 0.94 5.04 -0.83
N GLU A 212 1.67 4.86 0.26
CA GLU A 212 2.76 3.90 0.31
C GLU A 212 2.26 2.46 0.31
N GLU A 213 1.24 2.14 1.11
CA GLU A 213 0.76 0.76 1.17
C GLU A 213 -0.01 0.36 -0.10
N VAL A 214 -0.73 1.29 -0.73
CA VAL A 214 -1.40 1.01 -2.01
C VAL A 214 -0.39 0.84 -3.13
N VAL A 215 0.59 1.76 -3.27
CA VAL A 215 1.53 1.73 -4.41
C VAL A 215 2.60 0.68 -4.22
N VAL A 216 3.28 0.63 -3.04
CA VAL A 216 4.45 -0.23 -2.84
C VAL A 216 4.04 -1.67 -2.53
N VAL A 217 3.05 -1.88 -1.68
CA VAL A 217 2.64 -3.24 -1.31
C VAL A 217 1.50 -3.74 -2.21
N GLY A 218 0.38 -3.04 -2.26
CA GLY A 218 -0.80 -3.49 -3.02
C GLY A 218 -0.52 -3.60 -4.51
N TYR A 219 -0.10 -2.51 -5.13
CA TYR A 219 0.10 -2.44 -6.58
C TYR A 219 1.40 -3.12 -7.03
N LEU A 220 2.57 -2.67 -6.54
CA LEU A 220 3.86 -3.13 -7.04
C LEU A 220 4.08 -4.63 -6.83
N VAL A 221 3.74 -5.17 -5.64
CA VAL A 221 3.86 -6.63 -5.39
C VAL A 221 2.91 -7.41 -6.30
N THR A 222 1.66 -6.93 -6.47
CA THR A 222 0.68 -7.59 -7.35
C THR A 222 1.15 -7.59 -8.80
N ARG A 223 1.59 -6.45 -9.32
CA ARG A 223 2.08 -6.33 -10.71
C ARG A 223 3.37 -7.10 -10.97
N SER A 224 4.30 -7.09 -10.01
CA SER A 224 5.54 -7.89 -10.09
C SER A 224 5.22 -9.38 -10.21
N ARG A 225 4.26 -9.88 -9.44
CA ARG A 225 3.81 -11.28 -9.54
C ARG A 225 3.15 -11.58 -10.90
N GLN A 226 2.39 -10.66 -11.47
CA GLN A 226 1.82 -10.78 -12.81
C GLN A 226 2.91 -10.80 -13.91
N LEU A 227 4.03 -10.14 -13.67
CA LEU A 227 5.23 -10.22 -14.53
C LEU A 227 6.01 -11.53 -14.37
N GLY A 228 5.62 -12.40 -13.44
CA GLY A 228 6.27 -13.68 -13.17
C GLY A 228 7.38 -13.60 -12.13
N VAL A 229 7.52 -12.47 -11.41
CA VAL A 229 8.48 -12.36 -10.30
C VAL A 229 8.01 -13.22 -9.13
N PRO A 230 8.88 -14.05 -8.54
CA PRO A 230 8.55 -14.85 -7.36
C PRO A 230 8.01 -13.97 -6.21
N PRO A 231 7.01 -14.42 -5.44
CA PRO A 231 6.36 -13.58 -4.42
C PRO A 231 7.33 -12.97 -3.39
N ARG A 232 8.28 -13.76 -2.90
CA ARG A 232 9.29 -13.29 -1.93
C ARG A 232 10.21 -12.25 -2.54
N THR A 233 10.62 -12.42 -3.80
CA THR A 233 11.44 -11.44 -4.53
C THR A 233 10.66 -10.15 -4.78
N ALA A 234 9.37 -10.24 -5.13
CA ALA A 234 8.53 -9.06 -5.29
C ALA A 234 8.43 -8.24 -4.01
N VAL A 235 8.27 -8.90 -2.86
CA VAL A 235 8.28 -8.25 -1.53
C VAL A 235 9.64 -7.65 -1.23
N ALA A 236 10.74 -8.36 -1.48
CA ALA A 236 12.09 -7.85 -1.22
C ALA A 236 12.41 -6.59 -2.05
N LEU A 237 12.03 -6.58 -3.34
CA LEU A 237 12.19 -5.40 -4.20
C LEU A 237 11.33 -4.21 -3.73
N ALA A 238 10.09 -4.46 -3.33
CA ALA A 238 9.21 -3.44 -2.78
C ALA A 238 9.75 -2.87 -1.45
N ALA A 239 10.24 -3.73 -0.56
CA ALA A 239 10.86 -3.34 0.71
C ALA A 239 12.15 -2.54 0.49
N LEU A 240 12.99 -2.95 -0.46
CA LEU A 240 14.21 -2.22 -0.81
C LEU A 240 13.88 -0.82 -1.35
N LEU A 241 12.92 -0.72 -2.28
CA LEU A 241 12.43 0.58 -2.77
C LEU A 241 11.98 1.46 -1.61
N ARG A 242 11.21 0.89 -0.65
CA ARG A 242 10.75 1.59 0.55
C ARG A 242 11.93 2.13 1.37
N GLY A 243 12.93 1.34 1.65
CA GLY A 243 14.13 1.80 2.35
C GLY A 243 14.85 2.91 1.60
N VAL A 244 14.99 2.80 0.27
CA VAL A 244 15.70 3.80 -0.55
C VAL A 244 15.02 5.16 -0.50
N TYR A 245 13.69 5.25 -0.62
CA TYR A 245 13.04 6.56 -0.56
C TYR A 245 12.94 7.15 0.86
N HIS A 246 13.40 6.42 1.89
CA HIS A 246 13.56 6.95 3.25
C HIS A 246 15.02 7.30 3.63
N LEU A 247 16.00 7.04 2.76
CA LEU A 247 17.41 7.37 3.02
C LEU A 247 17.69 8.86 3.24
N TYR A 248 16.79 9.75 2.79
CA TYR A 248 16.90 11.19 3.08
C TYR A 248 16.84 11.53 4.57
N GLN A 249 16.33 10.62 5.41
CA GLN A 249 16.31 10.72 6.87
C GLN A 249 17.56 10.08 7.51
N GLY A 250 18.31 9.28 6.75
CA GLY A 250 19.50 8.56 7.18
C GLY A 250 19.43 7.05 7.01
N PHE A 251 20.53 6.38 7.34
CA PHE A 251 20.68 4.94 7.12
C PHE A 251 19.78 4.11 8.04
N GLY A 252 19.61 4.52 9.29
CA GLY A 252 18.72 3.84 10.24
C GLY A 252 17.26 3.89 9.79
N ALA A 253 16.79 5.04 9.28
CA ALA A 253 15.47 5.19 8.70
C ALA A 253 15.30 4.29 7.47
N GLY A 254 16.28 4.27 6.56
CA GLY A 254 16.30 3.37 5.41
C GLY A 254 16.17 1.90 5.83
N LEU A 255 16.99 1.45 6.79
CA LEU A 255 16.98 0.08 7.30
C LEU A 255 15.62 -0.27 7.97
N GLY A 256 15.12 0.60 8.84
CA GLY A 256 13.82 0.40 9.51
C GLY A 256 12.68 0.24 8.50
N ASN A 257 12.71 1.03 7.43
CA ASN A 257 11.72 0.97 6.36
C ASN A 257 11.86 -0.27 5.47
N VAL A 258 13.07 -0.81 5.26
CA VAL A 258 13.25 -2.13 4.63
C VAL A 258 12.60 -3.22 5.49
N VAL A 259 12.87 -3.24 6.80
CA VAL A 259 12.28 -4.22 7.72
C VAL A 259 10.76 -4.11 7.75
N MET A 260 10.21 -2.90 7.87
CA MET A 260 8.79 -2.66 7.79
C MET A 260 8.19 -3.19 6.47
N GLY A 261 8.83 -2.90 5.35
CA GLY A 261 8.40 -3.37 4.03
C GLY A 261 8.40 -4.90 3.90
N LEU A 262 9.39 -5.59 4.47
CA LEU A 262 9.44 -7.06 4.50
C LEU A 262 8.29 -7.65 5.34
N VAL A 263 8.04 -7.11 6.53
CA VAL A 263 6.97 -7.56 7.42
C VAL A 263 5.60 -7.28 6.79
N PHE A 264 5.37 -6.08 6.28
CA PHE A 264 4.12 -5.69 5.62
C PHE A 264 3.88 -6.52 4.35
N GLY A 265 4.90 -6.70 3.52
CA GLY A 265 4.81 -7.53 2.34
C GLY A 265 4.53 -9.00 2.66
N ALA A 266 5.15 -9.55 3.72
CA ALA A 266 4.87 -10.91 4.19
C ALA A 266 3.43 -11.05 4.72
N TRP A 267 2.92 -10.05 5.43
CA TRP A 267 1.52 -9.98 5.84
C TRP A 267 0.58 -9.97 4.63
N TYR A 268 0.86 -9.10 3.65
CA TYR A 268 0.09 -9.02 2.41
C TYR A 268 0.07 -10.34 1.64
N LEU A 269 1.21 -11.02 1.51
CA LEU A 269 1.25 -12.32 0.84
C LEU A 269 0.39 -13.38 1.53
N ARG A 270 0.22 -13.30 2.86
CA ARG A 270 -0.60 -14.25 3.64
C ARG A 270 -2.08 -13.92 3.63
N THR A 271 -2.42 -12.65 3.67
CA THR A 271 -3.81 -12.20 3.91
C THR A 271 -4.50 -11.66 2.66
N GLY A 272 -3.72 -11.19 1.67
CA GLY A 272 -4.22 -10.47 0.50
C GLY A 272 -4.81 -9.09 0.84
N ARG A 273 -4.54 -8.55 2.05
CA ARG A 273 -5.19 -7.32 2.53
C ARG A 273 -4.19 -6.22 2.86
N VAL A 274 -4.39 -5.07 2.21
CA VAL A 274 -3.61 -3.84 2.46
C VAL A 274 -4.21 -3.01 3.60
N MET A 275 -5.51 -3.14 3.91
CA MET A 275 -6.16 -2.33 4.94
C MET A 275 -5.45 -2.38 6.31
N PRO A 276 -5.04 -3.55 6.87
CA PRO A 276 -4.27 -3.58 8.11
C PRO A 276 -2.94 -2.84 8.02
N LEU A 277 -2.30 -2.83 6.86
CA LEU A 277 -1.02 -2.15 6.64
C LEU A 277 -1.20 -0.64 6.65
N VAL A 278 -2.26 -0.13 6.00
CA VAL A 278 -2.64 1.29 6.04
C VAL A 278 -2.92 1.71 7.48
N VAL A 279 -3.69 0.91 8.24
CA VAL A 279 -3.95 1.20 9.67
C VAL A 279 -2.65 1.25 10.46
N ALA A 280 -1.77 0.25 10.29
CA ALA A 280 -0.49 0.19 10.99
C ALA A 280 0.39 1.40 10.69
N HIS A 281 0.54 1.73 9.42
CA HIS A 281 1.36 2.86 8.97
C HIS A 281 0.83 4.18 9.52
N VAL A 282 -0.47 4.43 9.38
CA VAL A 282 -1.10 5.64 9.92
C VAL A 282 -0.89 5.76 11.43
N VAL A 283 -1.03 4.66 12.17
CA VAL A 283 -0.80 4.68 13.63
C VAL A 283 0.66 4.97 13.96
N ILE A 284 1.63 4.37 13.24
CA ILE A 284 3.06 4.64 13.42
C ILE A 284 3.37 6.11 13.17
N ASP A 285 2.89 6.67 12.06
CA ASP A 285 3.10 8.07 11.71
C ASP A 285 2.46 9.02 12.72
N LEU A 286 1.22 8.74 13.15
CA LEU A 286 0.54 9.57 14.17
C LEU A 286 1.30 9.56 15.49
N VAL A 287 1.77 8.39 15.94
CA VAL A 287 2.57 8.29 17.18
C VAL A 287 3.89 9.05 17.02
N ALA A 288 4.56 8.92 15.87
CA ALA A 288 5.80 9.65 15.61
C ALA A 288 5.58 11.17 15.56
N PHE A 289 4.58 11.64 14.80
CA PHE A 289 4.32 13.07 14.58
C PHE A 289 3.82 13.76 15.85
N ILE A 290 2.80 13.19 16.49
CA ILE A 290 2.22 13.76 17.72
C ILE A 290 3.18 13.55 18.90
N GLY A 291 3.84 12.39 18.98
CA GLY A 291 4.83 12.08 20.00
C GLY A 291 5.98 13.09 19.98
N TYR A 292 6.55 13.32 18.80
CA TYR A 292 7.58 14.35 18.64
C TYR A 292 7.07 15.74 19.04
N ALA A 293 5.92 16.17 18.50
CA ALA A 293 5.35 17.50 18.78
C ALA A 293 5.06 17.74 20.28
N THR A 294 4.79 16.68 21.03
CA THR A 294 4.47 16.78 22.46
C THR A 294 5.65 16.54 23.39
N VAL A 295 6.61 15.71 22.99
CA VAL A 295 7.74 15.29 23.84
C VAL A 295 9.00 16.11 23.58
N ALA A 296 9.34 16.39 22.32
CA ALA A 296 10.56 17.09 21.96
C ALA A 296 10.75 18.45 22.70
N PRO A 297 9.72 19.27 22.90
CA PRO A 297 9.88 20.52 23.66
C PRO A 297 10.17 20.34 25.15
N ARG A 298 10.09 19.10 25.68
CA ARG A 298 10.24 18.77 27.10
C ARG A 298 11.50 17.99 27.43
N VAL A 299 12.29 17.65 26.43
CA VAL A 299 13.49 16.80 26.58
C VAL A 299 14.66 17.35 25.77
N ASP A 300 15.81 17.53 26.42
CA ASP A 300 17.00 18.19 25.83
C ASP A 300 17.86 17.24 24.95
N TRP A 301 17.44 15.98 24.76
CA TRP A 301 18.22 14.96 24.07
C TRP A 301 17.57 14.42 22.77
N ILE A 302 16.46 15.03 22.33
CA ILE A 302 15.79 14.73 21.06
C ILE A 302 15.99 15.83 20.04
#